data_658d9558c21646e82493deff1800d40a
#
_entry.id   658d9558c21646e82493deff1800d40a
#
_cell.length_a   1.000
_cell.length_b   1.000
_cell.length_c   1.000
_cell.angle_alpha   90.00
_cell.angle_beta   90.00
_cell.angle_gamma   90.00
#
_symmetry.space_group_name_H-M   'P 1'
#
loop_
_entity.id
_entity.type
_entity.pdbx_description
1 polymer ?
#
loop_
_entity_poly.entity_id
_entity_poly.type
_entity_poly.pdbx_seq_one_letter_code
_entity_poly.pdbx_strand_id
1 'polypeptide(L)'
;LRPKRESGARRALHEFLAVPLAIILGFVLLAVVTSVLDGLDVGWLQPVVRALAKVAPPSENQSMLRTVAPGMLSLLSITFVLLLTLVHRMADVFTWVVVEQFLQRRDNQAFFGYFAGLSSYFVVVLTLVDPDQAVFSTVAALVSSVAALVALVVFGYLVLDQLRPPSVVERIVQLTIATRADQVKWLRRVRDEPVLTELPGTPVQAECSGYLVDIDLDTLGRALGTARGAAEIEFRIRLGSHMVAGSDLATVRAEDPGDRERLADAVLDALRCGRERQLDREPRYGVHQLSSMGWASATQRDPEAALVTVDGLHTLLAYWTQKRTPAADSDDNADRLPVVYRDTTIPEVLSALANIAVGAIEGGQHQTCARVLHVFAMTIPRLSPEDQRMASAQVRHALPTVTRHPFTMELDRALTELSRVLSDYGHNDIAAELDRIEEGLKHQLPGR
;
A
#
# COMPACT_ATOMS: atom_id res chain seq x y z
N LEU A 1 -20.51 21.40 13.90
CA LEU A 1 -20.41 21.03 12.48
C LEU A 1 -20.26 19.51 12.38
N ARG A 2 -21.28 18.84 11.83
CA ARG A 2 -21.24 17.37 11.63
C ARG A 2 -20.21 17.08 10.54
N PRO A 3 -19.23 16.17 10.76
CA PRO A 3 -18.32 15.76 9.71
C PRO A 3 -19.15 15.18 8.55
N LYS A 4 -18.90 15.63 7.34
CA LYS A 4 -19.43 15.04 6.10
C LYS A 4 -18.94 13.58 6.03
N ARG A 5 -19.75 12.69 6.56
CA ARG A 5 -19.58 11.24 6.48
C ARG A 5 -19.89 10.79 5.04
N GLU A 6 -18.97 10.96 4.15
CA GLU A 6 -18.95 10.07 2.99
C GLU A 6 -18.36 8.75 3.48
N SER A 7 -19.20 7.76 3.62
CA SER A 7 -18.79 6.42 4.02
C SER A 7 -17.87 5.86 2.93
N GLY A 8 -16.57 5.78 3.20
CA GLY A 8 -15.59 5.18 2.29
C GLY A 8 -16.02 3.79 1.79
N ALA A 9 -16.74 3.05 2.62
CA ALA A 9 -17.35 1.77 2.24
C ALA A 9 -18.36 1.86 1.07
N ARG A 10 -19.15 2.95 0.96
CA ARG A 10 -20.05 3.12 -0.19
C ARG A 10 -19.30 3.45 -1.48
N ARG A 11 -18.23 4.22 -1.39
CA ARG A 11 -17.40 4.58 -2.55
C ARG A 11 -16.61 3.37 -3.03
N ALA A 12 -15.98 2.64 -2.11
CA ALA A 12 -15.26 1.40 -2.40
C ALA A 12 -16.20 0.33 -3.02
N LEU A 13 -17.42 0.18 -2.50
CA LEU A 13 -18.42 -0.74 -3.05
C LEU A 13 -18.88 -0.32 -4.45
N HIS A 14 -19.05 0.99 -4.70
CA HIS A 14 -19.45 1.51 -6.02
C HIS A 14 -18.33 1.32 -7.07
N GLU A 15 -17.08 1.57 -6.67
CA GLU A 15 -15.91 1.37 -7.54
C GLU A 15 -15.64 -0.12 -7.81
N PHE A 16 -15.86 -1.00 -6.80
CA PHE A 16 -15.70 -2.44 -6.96
C PHE A 16 -16.78 -3.06 -7.87
N LEU A 17 -18.03 -2.64 -7.77
CA LEU A 17 -19.16 -3.23 -8.50
C LEU A 17 -19.32 -2.68 -9.93
N ALA A 18 -18.77 -1.52 -10.26
CA ALA A 18 -19.00 -0.86 -11.55
C ALA A 18 -18.56 -1.72 -12.75
N VAL A 19 -17.34 -2.29 -12.68
CA VAL A 19 -16.79 -3.11 -13.78
C VAL A 19 -17.54 -4.46 -13.90
N PRO A 20 -17.71 -5.26 -12.83
CA PRO A 20 -18.46 -6.50 -12.91
C PRO A 20 -19.89 -6.31 -13.41
N LEU A 21 -20.62 -5.30 -12.91
CA LEU A 21 -21.98 -5.01 -13.34
C LEU A 21 -22.06 -4.63 -14.81
N ALA A 22 -21.12 -3.83 -15.31
CA ALA A 22 -21.09 -3.46 -16.73
C ALA A 22 -20.88 -4.71 -17.61
N ILE A 23 -20.00 -5.63 -17.20
CA ILE A 23 -19.76 -6.88 -17.93
C ILE A 23 -20.99 -7.81 -17.87
N ILE A 24 -21.62 -7.96 -16.70
CA ILE A 24 -22.85 -8.75 -16.54
C ILE A 24 -23.96 -8.20 -17.45
N LEU A 25 -24.16 -6.88 -17.44
CA LEU A 25 -25.13 -6.21 -18.34
C LEU A 25 -24.80 -6.46 -19.81
N GLY A 26 -23.52 -6.44 -20.18
CA GLY A 26 -23.06 -6.77 -21.53
C GLY A 26 -23.45 -8.20 -21.93
N PHE A 27 -23.28 -9.17 -21.05
CA PHE A 27 -23.67 -10.56 -21.31
C PHE A 27 -25.19 -10.75 -21.35
N VAL A 28 -25.95 -10.05 -20.51
CA VAL A 28 -27.42 -10.06 -20.55
C VAL A 28 -27.90 -9.44 -21.88
N LEU A 29 -27.28 -8.32 -22.31
CA LEU A 29 -27.59 -7.72 -23.61
C LEU A 29 -27.23 -8.69 -24.75
N LEU A 30 -26.09 -9.34 -24.69
CA LEU A 30 -25.67 -10.36 -25.66
C LEU A 30 -26.71 -11.50 -25.73
N ALA A 31 -27.20 -11.97 -24.58
CA ALA A 31 -28.23 -13.00 -24.52
C ALA A 31 -29.53 -12.55 -25.21
N VAL A 32 -29.97 -11.33 -24.95
CA VAL A 32 -31.17 -10.76 -25.61
C VAL A 32 -30.94 -10.62 -27.11
N VAL A 33 -29.78 -10.09 -27.55
CA VAL A 33 -29.43 -9.92 -28.97
C VAL A 33 -29.42 -11.28 -29.70
N THR A 34 -28.69 -12.27 -29.13
CA THR A 34 -28.63 -13.60 -29.74
C THR A 34 -29.98 -14.29 -29.75
N SER A 35 -30.81 -14.12 -28.72
CA SER A 35 -32.20 -14.66 -28.68
C SER A 35 -33.10 -14.01 -29.72
N VAL A 36 -32.99 -12.70 -29.94
CA VAL A 36 -33.73 -12.00 -31.00
C VAL A 36 -33.26 -12.46 -32.39
N LEU A 37 -31.94 -12.65 -32.58
CA LEU A 37 -31.41 -13.17 -33.86
C LEU A 37 -31.88 -14.61 -34.15
N ASP A 38 -31.99 -15.44 -33.14
CA ASP A 38 -32.52 -16.80 -33.27
C ASP A 38 -34.01 -16.80 -33.64
N GLY A 39 -34.78 -15.79 -33.21
CA GLY A 39 -36.21 -15.64 -33.56
C GLY A 39 -36.47 -14.94 -34.90
N LEU A 40 -35.45 -14.39 -35.56
CA LEU A 40 -35.57 -13.67 -36.84
C LEU A 40 -35.33 -14.61 -38.03
N ASP A 41 -36.39 -14.94 -38.78
CA ASP A 41 -36.28 -15.69 -40.04
C ASP A 41 -35.98 -14.72 -41.22
N VAL A 42 -34.73 -14.26 -41.26
CA VAL A 42 -34.29 -13.30 -42.30
C VAL A 42 -33.45 -14.04 -43.33
N GLY A 43 -33.89 -14.03 -44.61
CA GLY A 43 -33.27 -14.82 -45.67
C GLY A 43 -31.77 -14.59 -45.93
N TRP A 44 -31.23 -13.41 -45.65
CA TRP A 44 -29.79 -13.11 -45.81
C TRP A 44 -28.93 -13.72 -44.69
N LEU A 45 -29.50 -14.06 -43.54
CA LEU A 45 -28.81 -14.74 -42.43
C LEU A 45 -28.76 -16.28 -42.63
N GLN A 46 -29.54 -16.85 -43.51
CA GLN A 46 -29.59 -18.30 -43.70
C GLN A 46 -28.26 -18.97 -44.07
N PRO A 47 -27.35 -18.39 -44.88
CA PRO A 47 -26.04 -18.99 -45.10
C PRO A 47 -25.19 -19.05 -43.83
N VAL A 48 -25.30 -18.03 -42.97
CA VAL A 48 -24.58 -17.95 -41.68
C VAL A 48 -25.19 -19.00 -40.70
N VAL A 49 -26.48 -19.06 -40.60
CA VAL A 49 -27.21 -20.08 -39.77
C VAL A 49 -26.81 -21.49 -40.18
N ARG A 50 -26.76 -21.80 -41.50
CA ARG A 50 -26.33 -23.12 -42.00
C ARG A 50 -24.87 -23.43 -41.68
N ALA A 51 -24.00 -22.42 -41.70
CA ALA A 51 -22.59 -22.61 -41.31
C ALA A 51 -22.44 -22.87 -39.81
N LEU A 52 -23.16 -22.13 -38.97
CA LEU A 52 -23.19 -22.26 -37.50
C LEU A 52 -23.90 -23.58 -37.06
N ALA A 53 -24.94 -23.99 -37.74
CA ALA A 53 -25.67 -25.24 -37.47
C ALA A 53 -24.79 -26.51 -37.68
N LYS A 54 -23.65 -26.40 -38.35
CA LYS A 54 -22.65 -27.48 -38.41
C LYS A 54 -21.91 -27.64 -37.08
N VAL A 55 -21.76 -26.59 -36.33
CA VAL A 55 -21.08 -26.57 -35.02
C VAL A 55 -22.08 -26.84 -33.90
N ALA A 56 -23.30 -26.32 -34.02
CA ALA A 56 -24.38 -26.44 -33.05
C ALA A 56 -25.64 -26.94 -33.78
N PRO A 57 -25.81 -28.27 -33.96
CA PRO A 57 -26.99 -28.83 -34.61
C PRO A 57 -28.26 -28.54 -33.82
N PRO A 58 -29.34 -28.03 -34.43
CA PRO A 58 -30.58 -27.66 -33.73
C PRO A 58 -31.15 -28.76 -32.81
N SER A 59 -31.00 -30.01 -33.23
CA SER A 59 -31.47 -31.18 -32.45
C SER A 59 -30.69 -31.40 -31.13
N GLU A 60 -29.51 -30.82 -30.97
CA GLU A 60 -28.63 -31.02 -29.81
C GLU A 60 -28.44 -29.76 -28.98
N ASN A 61 -28.89 -28.58 -29.46
CA ASN A 61 -28.66 -27.29 -28.81
C ASN A 61 -29.15 -27.25 -27.36
N GLN A 62 -30.33 -27.78 -27.09
CA GLN A 62 -30.89 -27.84 -25.74
C GLN A 62 -30.04 -28.73 -24.81
N SER A 63 -29.58 -29.87 -25.31
CA SER A 63 -28.73 -30.80 -24.57
C SER A 63 -27.38 -30.16 -24.26
N MET A 64 -26.75 -29.48 -25.25
CA MET A 64 -25.51 -28.76 -25.09
C MET A 64 -25.63 -27.63 -24.06
N LEU A 65 -26.60 -26.75 -24.18
CA LEU A 65 -26.83 -25.66 -23.24
C LEU A 65 -27.10 -26.17 -21.83
N ARG A 66 -27.94 -27.19 -21.65
CA ARG A 66 -28.22 -27.80 -20.36
C ARG A 66 -27.04 -28.52 -19.74
N THR A 67 -26.12 -29.02 -20.54
CA THR A 67 -24.91 -29.71 -20.06
C THR A 67 -23.80 -28.67 -19.68
N VAL A 68 -23.67 -27.62 -20.45
CA VAL A 68 -22.60 -26.60 -20.22
C VAL A 68 -22.97 -25.64 -19.11
N ALA A 69 -24.23 -25.25 -18.96
CA ALA A 69 -24.66 -24.27 -17.96
C ALA A 69 -24.28 -24.62 -16.50
N PRO A 70 -24.51 -25.86 -16.00
CA PRO A 70 -24.05 -26.24 -14.67
C PRO A 70 -22.52 -26.17 -14.53
N GLY A 71 -21.77 -26.50 -15.59
CA GLY A 71 -20.33 -26.37 -15.63
C GLY A 71 -19.87 -24.91 -15.44
N MET A 72 -20.54 -23.96 -16.08
CA MET A 72 -20.22 -22.53 -15.94
C MET A 72 -20.57 -21.99 -14.54
N LEU A 73 -21.66 -22.44 -13.94
CA LEU A 73 -21.98 -22.13 -12.53
C LEU A 73 -20.92 -22.70 -11.57
N SER A 74 -20.43 -23.90 -11.87
CA SER A 74 -19.34 -24.53 -11.10
C SER A 74 -18.03 -23.72 -11.24
N LEU A 75 -17.70 -23.23 -12.43
CA LEU A 75 -16.53 -22.36 -12.66
C LEU A 75 -16.65 -21.04 -11.87
N LEU A 76 -17.84 -20.43 -11.86
CA LEU A 76 -18.09 -19.24 -11.06
C LEU A 76 -17.86 -19.52 -9.56
N SER A 77 -18.39 -20.65 -9.07
CA SER A 77 -18.21 -21.06 -7.67
C SER A 77 -16.74 -21.30 -7.32
N ILE A 78 -15.99 -21.99 -8.18
CA ILE A 78 -14.55 -22.24 -8.00
C ILE A 78 -13.78 -20.89 -7.98
N THR A 79 -14.08 -19.99 -8.91
CA THR A 79 -13.45 -18.67 -8.98
C THR A 79 -13.73 -17.86 -7.70
N PHE A 80 -14.95 -17.90 -7.21
CA PHE A 80 -15.32 -17.23 -5.96
C PHE A 80 -14.58 -17.82 -4.75
N VAL A 81 -14.50 -19.15 -4.64
CA VAL A 81 -13.79 -19.85 -3.56
C VAL A 81 -12.29 -19.53 -3.61
N LEU A 82 -11.68 -19.53 -4.81
CA LEU A 82 -10.28 -19.14 -4.98
C LEU A 82 -10.03 -17.70 -4.54
N LEU A 83 -10.91 -16.78 -4.94
CA LEU A 83 -10.80 -15.36 -4.58
C LEU A 83 -10.98 -15.15 -3.07
N LEU A 84 -11.92 -15.85 -2.45
CA LEU A 84 -12.14 -15.81 -1.01
C LEU A 84 -10.97 -16.40 -0.22
N THR A 85 -10.43 -17.54 -0.66
CA THR A 85 -9.24 -18.17 -0.05
C THR A 85 -8.03 -17.26 -0.15
N LEU A 86 -7.88 -16.58 -1.28
CA LEU A 86 -6.82 -15.62 -1.50
C LEU A 86 -6.93 -14.42 -0.55
N VAL A 87 -8.13 -13.83 -0.46
CA VAL A 87 -8.41 -12.72 0.47
C VAL A 87 -8.11 -13.14 1.91
N HIS A 88 -8.48 -14.36 2.29
CA HIS A 88 -8.21 -14.88 3.64
C HIS A 88 -6.70 -15.01 3.90
N ARG A 89 -5.96 -15.62 2.97
CA ARG A 89 -4.49 -15.72 3.07
C ARG A 89 -3.79 -14.36 3.09
N MET A 90 -4.27 -13.42 2.25
CA MET A 90 -3.72 -12.07 2.26
C MET A 90 -4.01 -11.33 3.57
N ALA A 91 -5.19 -11.54 4.17
CA ALA A 91 -5.53 -10.93 5.46
C ALA A 91 -4.68 -11.46 6.62
N ASP A 92 -4.20 -12.71 6.54
CA ASP A 92 -3.33 -13.32 7.56
C ASP A 92 -1.88 -12.79 7.49
N VAL A 93 -1.40 -12.45 6.29
CA VAL A 93 0.00 -12.05 6.06
C VAL A 93 0.12 -10.53 5.88
N PHE A 94 -0.89 -9.91 5.29
CA PHE A 94 -0.90 -8.50 4.93
C PHE A 94 -2.00 -7.76 5.67
N THR A 95 -1.87 -6.45 5.76
CA THR A 95 -2.92 -5.62 6.34
C THR A 95 -4.11 -5.49 5.39
N TRP A 96 -5.28 -5.19 5.96
CA TRP A 96 -6.53 -5.03 5.21
C TRP A 96 -6.43 -4.07 4.02
N VAL A 97 -5.60 -3.04 4.11
CA VAL A 97 -5.40 -2.06 3.02
C VAL A 97 -4.82 -2.72 1.75
N VAL A 98 -3.89 -3.67 1.91
CA VAL A 98 -3.34 -4.43 0.77
C VAL A 98 -4.42 -5.32 0.16
N VAL A 99 -5.26 -5.93 1.00
CA VAL A 99 -6.41 -6.74 0.55
C VAL A 99 -7.43 -5.90 -0.22
N GLU A 100 -7.75 -4.70 0.27
CA GLU A 100 -8.66 -3.78 -0.39
C GLU A 100 -8.13 -3.36 -1.77
N GLN A 101 -6.86 -3.01 -1.87
CA GLN A 101 -6.24 -2.67 -3.16
C GLN A 101 -6.21 -3.85 -4.14
N PHE A 102 -6.06 -5.08 -3.63
CA PHE A 102 -6.16 -6.27 -4.44
C PHE A 102 -7.58 -6.45 -5.02
N LEU A 103 -8.60 -6.27 -4.21
CA LEU A 103 -10.00 -6.36 -4.65
C LEU A 103 -10.37 -5.26 -5.65
N GLN A 104 -9.78 -4.07 -5.54
CA GLN A 104 -10.02 -2.95 -6.44
C GLN A 104 -9.32 -3.08 -7.81
N ARG A 105 -8.51 -4.12 -8.05
CA ARG A 105 -7.86 -4.31 -9.36
C ARG A 105 -8.89 -4.61 -10.43
N ARG A 106 -8.83 -3.85 -11.50
CA ARG A 106 -9.73 -4.00 -12.66
C ARG A 106 -9.66 -5.40 -13.27
N ASP A 107 -8.48 -6.03 -13.24
CA ASP A 107 -8.29 -7.38 -13.76
C ASP A 107 -9.15 -8.39 -12.99
N ASN A 108 -9.08 -8.39 -11.65
CA ASN A 108 -9.87 -9.28 -10.80
C ASN A 108 -11.38 -9.04 -10.95
N GLN A 109 -11.78 -7.76 -11.05
CA GLN A 109 -13.15 -7.36 -11.30
C GLN A 109 -13.63 -7.83 -12.67
N ALA A 110 -12.78 -7.76 -13.70
CA ALA A 110 -13.12 -8.19 -15.05
C ALA A 110 -13.32 -9.72 -15.11
N PHE A 111 -12.44 -10.52 -14.52
CA PHE A 111 -12.60 -11.97 -14.48
C PHE A 111 -13.87 -12.40 -13.72
N PHE A 112 -14.10 -11.80 -12.55
CA PHE A 112 -15.32 -12.06 -11.79
C PHE A 112 -16.58 -11.66 -12.58
N GLY A 113 -16.57 -10.47 -13.18
CA GLY A 113 -17.66 -9.99 -14.03
C GLY A 113 -17.91 -10.89 -15.25
N TYR A 114 -16.83 -11.43 -15.84
CA TYR A 114 -16.91 -12.33 -16.98
C TYR A 114 -17.60 -13.66 -16.62
N PHE A 115 -17.17 -14.32 -15.53
CA PHE A 115 -17.77 -15.59 -15.10
C PHE A 115 -19.22 -15.41 -14.61
N ALA A 116 -19.49 -14.33 -13.88
CA ALA A 116 -20.85 -14.01 -13.43
C ALA A 116 -21.75 -13.62 -14.62
N GLY A 117 -21.23 -12.84 -15.57
CA GLY A 117 -21.94 -12.46 -16.77
C GLY A 117 -22.26 -13.65 -17.67
N LEU A 118 -21.29 -14.53 -17.89
CA LEU A 118 -21.49 -15.75 -18.66
C LEU A 118 -22.55 -16.67 -18.00
N SER A 119 -22.50 -16.82 -16.67
CA SER A 119 -23.53 -17.56 -15.92
C SER A 119 -24.92 -16.92 -16.10
N SER A 120 -25.00 -15.58 -16.05
CA SER A 120 -26.24 -14.84 -16.31
C SER A 120 -26.73 -15.03 -17.75
N TYR A 121 -25.80 -15.06 -18.73
CA TYR A 121 -26.11 -15.36 -20.13
C TYR A 121 -26.81 -16.70 -20.26
N PHE A 122 -26.29 -17.77 -19.67
CA PHE A 122 -26.93 -19.10 -19.69
C PHE A 122 -28.34 -19.10 -19.08
N VAL A 123 -28.51 -18.42 -17.94
CA VAL A 123 -29.85 -18.34 -17.29
C VAL A 123 -30.86 -17.65 -18.20
N VAL A 124 -30.45 -16.54 -18.85
CA VAL A 124 -31.33 -15.78 -19.74
C VAL A 124 -31.64 -16.57 -21.01
N VAL A 125 -30.65 -17.19 -21.66
CA VAL A 125 -30.86 -17.98 -22.87
C VAL A 125 -31.77 -19.20 -22.60
N LEU A 126 -31.50 -19.93 -21.51
CA LEU A 126 -32.33 -21.10 -21.15
C LEU A 126 -33.78 -20.75 -20.81
N THR A 127 -34.05 -19.48 -20.45
CA THR A 127 -35.39 -19.00 -20.10
C THR A 127 -36.15 -18.39 -21.28
N LEU A 128 -35.43 -17.72 -22.20
CA LEU A 128 -36.06 -16.92 -23.25
C LEU A 128 -36.10 -17.59 -24.63
N VAL A 129 -35.19 -18.54 -24.92
CA VAL A 129 -35.02 -19.08 -26.27
C VAL A 129 -35.71 -20.44 -26.41
N ASP A 130 -36.48 -20.60 -27.50
CA ASP A 130 -36.96 -21.89 -27.90
C ASP A 130 -35.78 -22.77 -28.32
N PRO A 131 -35.59 -23.94 -27.68
CA PRO A 131 -34.42 -24.78 -27.86
C PRO A 131 -34.17 -25.20 -29.32
N ASP A 132 -35.22 -25.39 -30.09
CA ASP A 132 -35.12 -25.86 -31.47
C ASP A 132 -34.65 -24.78 -32.45
N GLN A 133 -34.61 -23.52 -32.04
CA GLN A 133 -34.19 -22.38 -32.86
C GLN A 133 -32.86 -21.73 -32.40
N ALA A 134 -32.30 -22.13 -31.27
CA ALA A 134 -31.20 -21.51 -30.56
C ALA A 134 -29.81 -21.73 -31.20
N VAL A 135 -29.60 -21.34 -32.45
CA VAL A 135 -28.30 -21.56 -33.13
C VAL A 135 -27.26 -20.48 -32.72
N PHE A 136 -27.61 -19.19 -32.81
CA PHE A 136 -26.72 -18.10 -32.45
C PHE A 136 -26.41 -18.11 -30.96
N SER A 137 -27.42 -18.32 -30.14
CA SER A 137 -27.27 -18.37 -28.69
C SER A 137 -26.38 -19.53 -28.25
N THR A 138 -26.49 -20.72 -28.85
CA THR A 138 -25.66 -21.88 -28.54
C THR A 138 -24.22 -21.69 -28.96
N VAL A 139 -23.97 -21.16 -30.16
CA VAL A 139 -22.60 -20.91 -30.62
C VAL A 139 -21.94 -19.83 -29.75
N ALA A 140 -22.63 -18.74 -29.44
CA ALA A 140 -22.10 -17.71 -28.55
C ALA A 140 -21.79 -18.28 -27.14
N ALA A 141 -22.68 -19.15 -26.62
CA ALA A 141 -22.46 -19.86 -25.37
C ALA A 141 -21.19 -20.73 -25.40
N LEU A 142 -21.02 -21.55 -26.46
CA LEU A 142 -19.86 -22.43 -26.62
C LEU A 142 -18.56 -21.64 -26.73
N VAL A 143 -18.51 -20.62 -27.59
CA VAL A 143 -17.32 -19.78 -27.78
C VAL A 143 -16.95 -19.07 -26.45
N SER A 144 -17.95 -18.49 -25.78
CA SER A 144 -17.72 -17.84 -24.50
C SER A 144 -17.31 -18.84 -23.41
N SER A 145 -17.80 -20.08 -23.44
CA SER A 145 -17.40 -21.14 -22.50
C SER A 145 -15.94 -21.58 -22.71
N VAL A 146 -15.52 -21.75 -23.97
CA VAL A 146 -14.10 -22.06 -24.27
C VAL A 146 -13.22 -20.89 -23.83
N ALA A 147 -13.64 -19.67 -24.10
CA ALA A 147 -12.92 -18.47 -23.61
C ALA A 147 -12.88 -18.42 -22.06
N ALA A 148 -13.93 -18.87 -21.37
CA ALA A 148 -13.97 -18.96 -19.92
C ALA A 148 -12.95 -19.95 -19.35
N LEU A 149 -12.74 -21.09 -20.01
CA LEU A 149 -11.70 -22.05 -19.61
C LEU A 149 -10.30 -21.45 -19.73
N VAL A 150 -10.02 -20.76 -20.82
CA VAL A 150 -8.75 -20.05 -21.01
C VAL A 150 -8.62 -18.92 -19.96
N ALA A 151 -9.68 -18.14 -19.76
CA ALA A 151 -9.71 -17.08 -18.76
C ALA A 151 -9.47 -17.61 -17.34
N LEU A 152 -9.98 -18.78 -16.99
CA LEU A 152 -9.75 -19.42 -15.68
C LEU A 152 -8.25 -19.74 -15.47
N VAL A 153 -7.59 -20.29 -16.49
CA VAL A 153 -6.13 -20.60 -16.41
C VAL A 153 -5.32 -19.29 -16.24
N VAL A 154 -5.64 -18.26 -17.04
CA VAL A 154 -4.99 -16.95 -16.94
C VAL A 154 -5.26 -16.31 -15.57
N PHE A 155 -6.49 -16.36 -15.10
CA PHE A 155 -6.87 -15.86 -13.77
C PHE A 155 -6.08 -16.57 -12.67
N GLY A 156 -6.01 -17.92 -12.71
CA GLY A 156 -5.23 -18.69 -11.75
C GLY A 156 -3.75 -18.29 -11.72
N TYR A 157 -3.15 -18.09 -12.89
CA TYR A 157 -1.77 -17.61 -12.98
C TYR A 157 -1.60 -16.20 -12.40
N LEU A 158 -2.47 -15.26 -12.75
CA LEU A 158 -2.43 -13.88 -12.25
C LEU A 158 -2.63 -13.82 -10.73
N VAL A 159 -3.53 -14.64 -10.20
CA VAL A 159 -3.77 -14.76 -8.76
C VAL A 159 -2.52 -15.25 -8.04
N LEU A 160 -1.87 -16.30 -8.55
CA LEU A 160 -0.63 -16.82 -7.97
C LEU A 160 0.52 -15.81 -8.04
N ASP A 161 0.65 -15.08 -9.13
CA ASP A 161 1.68 -14.05 -9.28
C ASP A 161 1.49 -12.87 -8.32
N GLN A 162 0.23 -12.48 -8.10
CA GLN A 162 -0.12 -11.40 -7.16
C GLN A 162 0.14 -11.77 -5.68
N LEU A 163 0.27 -13.06 -5.35
CA LEU A 163 0.59 -13.54 -4.00
C LEU A 163 2.07 -13.56 -3.68
N ARG A 164 2.92 -13.40 -4.70
CA ARG A 164 4.37 -13.41 -4.48
C ARG A 164 4.80 -12.21 -3.66
N PRO A 165 5.58 -12.40 -2.58
CA PRO A 165 6.07 -11.30 -1.76
C PRO A 165 6.73 -10.16 -2.57
N PRO A 166 7.54 -10.43 -3.61
CA PRO A 166 8.12 -9.36 -4.42
C PRO A 166 7.10 -8.43 -5.08
N SER A 167 6.02 -8.98 -5.64
CA SER A 167 4.98 -8.19 -6.32
C SER A 167 4.22 -7.28 -5.36
N VAL A 168 3.98 -7.73 -4.13
CA VAL A 168 3.30 -6.94 -3.09
C VAL A 168 4.22 -5.84 -2.58
N VAL A 169 5.48 -6.18 -2.25
CA VAL A 169 6.49 -5.22 -1.77
C VAL A 169 6.71 -4.13 -2.81
N GLU A 170 6.93 -4.49 -4.08
CA GLU A 170 7.14 -3.53 -5.15
C GLU A 170 5.96 -2.55 -5.27
N ARG A 171 4.74 -3.05 -5.18
CA ARG A 171 3.55 -2.20 -5.26
C ARG A 171 3.46 -1.22 -4.09
N ILE A 172 3.72 -1.67 -2.86
CA ILE A 172 3.74 -0.78 -1.69
C ILE A 172 4.83 0.27 -1.87
N VAL A 173 6.02 -0.12 -2.33
CA VAL A 173 7.14 0.79 -2.60
C VAL A 173 6.74 1.86 -3.62
N GLN A 174 6.16 1.47 -4.77
CA GLN A 174 5.74 2.41 -5.82
C GLN A 174 4.68 3.40 -5.33
N LEU A 175 3.66 2.92 -4.61
CA LEU A 175 2.64 3.78 -4.02
C LEU A 175 3.25 4.74 -2.99
N THR A 176 4.13 4.24 -2.14
CA THR A 176 4.80 5.03 -1.11
C THR A 176 5.68 6.12 -1.72
N ILE A 177 6.39 5.83 -2.82
CA ILE A 177 7.17 6.81 -3.58
C ILE A 177 6.27 7.89 -4.18
N ALA A 178 5.15 7.49 -4.79
CA ALA A 178 4.20 8.42 -5.40
C ALA A 178 3.58 9.35 -4.35
N THR A 179 3.09 8.79 -3.25
CA THR A 179 2.52 9.54 -2.12
C THR A 179 3.54 10.49 -1.49
N ARG A 180 4.81 10.06 -1.38
CA ARG A 180 5.89 10.91 -0.88
C ARG A 180 6.17 12.10 -1.79
N ALA A 181 6.09 11.93 -3.09
CA ALA A 181 6.30 13.03 -4.04
C ALA A 181 5.27 14.16 -3.83
N ASP A 182 4.04 13.82 -3.51
CA ASP A 182 3.00 14.82 -3.20
C ASP A 182 3.19 15.41 -1.79
N GLN A 183 3.59 14.61 -0.81
CA GLN A 183 3.91 15.10 0.53
C GLN A 183 5.09 16.10 0.51
N VAL A 184 6.12 15.88 -0.31
CA VAL A 184 7.25 16.82 -0.44
C VAL A 184 6.80 18.20 -0.93
N LYS A 185 5.83 18.26 -1.85
CA LYS A 185 5.25 19.55 -2.30
C LYS A 185 4.56 20.27 -1.14
N TRP A 186 3.85 19.53 -0.31
CA TRP A 186 3.21 20.04 0.89
C TRP A 186 4.23 20.51 1.94
N LEU A 187 5.29 19.70 2.20
CA LEU A 187 6.37 20.01 3.15
C LEU A 187 7.14 21.27 2.77
N ARG A 188 7.31 21.57 1.49
CA ARG A 188 7.97 22.81 1.04
C ARG A 188 7.25 24.09 1.46
N ARG A 189 5.97 24.02 1.80
CA ARG A 189 5.14 25.14 2.24
C ARG A 189 5.20 25.39 3.74
N VAL A 190 5.79 24.50 4.51
CA VAL A 190 5.85 24.55 5.98
C VAL A 190 7.31 24.64 6.44
N ARG A 191 7.52 24.98 7.71
CA ARG A 191 8.83 25.05 8.35
C ARG A 191 9.13 23.75 9.09
N ASP A 192 10.40 23.40 9.21
CA ASP A 192 10.84 22.22 9.96
C ASP A 192 11.03 22.52 11.46
N GLU A 193 11.39 23.77 11.80
CA GLU A 193 11.69 24.20 13.16
C GLU A 193 10.89 25.46 13.56
N PRO A 194 10.50 25.57 14.85
CA PRO A 194 9.82 26.74 15.36
C PRO A 194 10.76 27.93 15.47
N VAL A 195 10.26 29.12 15.10
CA VAL A 195 10.98 30.39 15.17
C VAL A 195 10.51 31.24 16.35
N LEU A 196 9.22 31.19 16.68
CA LEU A 196 8.62 32.06 17.70
C LEU A 196 8.52 31.35 19.07
N THR A 197 9.61 30.74 19.53
CA THR A 197 9.66 29.99 20.80
C THR A 197 9.45 30.86 22.04
N GLU A 198 9.79 32.13 21.96
CA GLU A 198 9.69 33.11 23.06
C GLU A 198 8.22 33.55 23.30
N LEU A 199 7.33 33.38 22.31
CA LEU A 199 5.94 33.80 22.46
C LEU A 199 5.12 32.80 23.28
N PRO A 200 4.13 33.29 24.04
CA PRO A 200 3.24 32.41 24.79
C PRO A 200 2.46 31.50 23.86
N GLY A 201 2.48 30.20 24.15
CA GLY A 201 1.81 29.17 23.36
C GLY A 201 0.49 28.70 23.99
N THR A 202 -0.54 28.54 23.18
CA THR A 202 -1.82 27.92 23.59
C THR A 202 -1.88 26.54 22.97
N PRO A 203 -2.04 25.44 23.76
CA PRO A 203 -2.21 24.11 23.21
C PRO A 203 -3.60 23.98 22.56
N VAL A 204 -3.63 23.32 21.42
CA VAL A 204 -4.87 22.96 20.72
C VAL A 204 -5.10 21.48 20.93
N GLN A 205 -6.25 21.11 21.49
CA GLN A 205 -6.60 19.74 21.81
C GLN A 205 -7.57 19.14 20.80
N ALA A 206 -7.48 17.82 20.62
CA ALA A 206 -8.34 17.07 19.71
C ALA A 206 -9.79 17.03 20.23
N GLU A 207 -10.75 17.34 19.39
CA GLU A 207 -12.17 17.20 19.66
C GLU A 207 -12.73 15.83 19.28
N CYS A 208 -12.03 15.09 18.41
CA CYS A 208 -12.43 13.77 17.92
C CYS A 208 -11.34 12.72 18.16
N SER A 209 -11.75 11.45 18.18
CA SER A 209 -10.82 10.31 18.17
C SER A 209 -10.81 9.66 16.79
N GLY A 210 -9.61 9.35 16.29
CA GLY A 210 -9.39 8.76 14.96
C GLY A 210 -8.01 9.07 14.44
N TYR A 211 -7.76 8.79 13.15
CA TYR A 211 -6.48 9.06 12.50
C TYR A 211 -6.50 10.43 11.83
N LEU A 212 -5.39 11.18 11.97
CA LEU A 212 -5.18 12.42 11.23
C LEU A 212 -4.90 12.10 9.77
N VAL A 213 -5.87 12.36 8.88
CA VAL A 213 -5.78 11.97 7.47
C VAL A 213 -5.24 13.12 6.60
N ASP A 214 -5.51 14.37 6.98
CA ASP A 214 -5.16 15.53 6.16
C ASP A 214 -5.06 16.81 7.02
N ILE A 215 -4.20 17.74 6.58
CA ILE A 215 -4.06 19.09 7.14
C ILE A 215 -4.20 20.09 6.00
N ASP A 216 -5.25 20.90 6.02
CA ASP A 216 -5.52 21.93 5.01
C ASP A 216 -4.67 23.18 5.27
N LEU A 217 -3.51 23.27 4.59
CA LEU A 217 -2.61 24.43 4.69
C LEU A 217 -3.22 25.71 4.14
N ASP A 218 -4.18 25.64 3.23
CA ASP A 218 -4.79 26.83 2.64
C ASP A 218 -5.72 27.49 3.66
N THR A 219 -6.41 26.70 4.47
CA THR A 219 -7.21 27.21 5.61
C THR A 219 -6.31 27.84 6.68
N LEU A 220 -5.19 27.19 7.04
CA LEU A 220 -4.22 27.75 7.98
C LEU A 220 -3.55 29.02 7.45
N GLY A 221 -3.16 29.03 6.16
CA GLY A 221 -2.55 30.21 5.53
C GLY A 221 -3.46 31.42 5.52
N ARG A 222 -4.75 31.23 5.27
CA ARG A 222 -5.76 32.32 5.35
C ARG A 222 -5.91 32.84 6.78
N ALA A 223 -5.98 31.97 7.77
CA ALA A 223 -6.09 32.35 9.16
C ALA A 223 -4.84 33.12 9.65
N LEU A 224 -3.65 32.62 9.32
CA LEU A 224 -2.38 33.28 9.64
C LEU A 224 -2.23 34.64 8.94
N GLY A 225 -2.68 34.77 7.68
CA GLY A 225 -2.67 36.04 6.96
C GLY A 225 -3.57 37.13 7.55
N THR A 226 -4.49 36.79 8.48
CA THR A 226 -5.35 37.75 9.20
C THR A 226 -4.84 38.05 10.61
N ALA A 227 -3.73 37.46 11.06
CA ALA A 227 -3.14 37.76 12.35
C ALA A 227 -2.58 39.21 12.42
N ARG A 228 -2.75 39.86 13.56
CA ARG A 228 -2.34 41.26 13.76
C ARG A 228 -0.89 41.44 14.13
N GLY A 229 -0.18 40.36 14.41
CA GLY A 229 1.22 40.33 14.79
C GLY A 229 1.90 39.03 14.39
N ALA A 230 3.08 38.77 14.94
CA ALA A 230 3.79 37.53 14.68
C ALA A 230 3.00 36.33 15.24
N ALA A 231 2.78 35.33 14.41
CA ALA A 231 2.05 34.13 14.78
C ALA A 231 2.66 32.87 14.12
N GLU A 232 2.62 31.76 14.85
CA GLU A 232 3.14 30.46 14.41
C GLU A 232 2.30 29.31 14.96
N ILE A 233 2.13 28.27 14.15
CA ILE A 233 1.43 27.03 14.53
C ILE A 233 2.43 25.89 14.48
N GLU A 234 2.69 25.24 15.61
CA GLU A 234 3.57 24.07 15.69
C GLU A 234 2.76 22.81 15.90
N PHE A 235 2.72 21.93 14.91
CA PHE A 235 2.10 20.62 15.03
C PHE A 235 2.94 19.67 15.88
N ARG A 236 2.32 19.06 16.89
CA ARG A 236 2.90 18.00 17.74
C ARG A 236 2.51 16.62 17.25
N ILE A 237 1.47 16.56 16.43
CA ILE A 237 0.95 15.33 15.82
C ILE A 237 1.38 15.25 14.35
N ARG A 238 1.44 14.06 13.84
CA ARG A 238 1.84 13.77 12.44
C ARG A 238 0.67 13.19 11.66
N LEU A 239 0.70 13.36 10.34
CA LEU A 239 -0.23 12.66 9.46
C LEU A 239 -0.18 11.16 9.73
N GLY A 240 -1.35 10.53 9.80
CA GLY A 240 -1.51 9.12 10.12
C GLY A 240 -1.43 8.74 11.59
N SER A 241 -1.13 9.66 12.49
CA SER A 241 -1.16 9.38 13.92
C SER A 241 -2.60 9.24 14.42
N HIS A 242 -2.82 8.34 15.36
CA HIS A 242 -4.10 8.21 16.05
C HIS A 242 -4.23 9.34 17.07
N MET A 243 -5.27 10.14 16.93
CA MET A 243 -5.68 11.18 17.88
C MET A 243 -6.67 10.60 18.86
N VAL A 244 -6.57 11.04 20.09
CA VAL A 244 -7.58 10.77 21.13
C VAL A 244 -8.17 12.12 21.57
N ALA A 245 -9.48 12.19 21.75
CA ALA A 245 -10.11 13.41 22.22
C ALA A 245 -9.43 13.91 23.52
N GLY A 246 -9.06 15.20 23.55
CA GLY A 246 -8.30 15.82 24.63
C GLY A 246 -6.78 15.70 24.51
N SER A 247 -6.22 15.00 23.50
CA SER A 247 -4.76 15.01 23.26
C SER A 247 -4.30 16.28 22.54
N ASP A 248 -3.07 16.73 22.85
CA ASP A 248 -2.49 17.92 22.24
C ASP A 248 -2.13 17.65 20.77
N LEU A 249 -2.69 18.45 19.86
CA LEU A 249 -2.48 18.39 18.41
C LEU A 249 -1.41 19.36 17.94
N ALA A 250 -1.50 20.60 18.43
CA ALA A 250 -0.63 21.68 18.01
C ALA A 250 -0.44 22.68 19.16
N THR A 251 0.56 23.53 19.02
CA THR A 251 0.73 24.72 19.87
C THR A 251 0.62 25.93 18.96
N VAL A 252 -0.28 26.83 19.27
CA VAL A 252 -0.44 28.11 18.58
C VAL A 252 0.27 29.18 19.39
N ARG A 253 1.24 29.89 18.76
CA ARG A 253 1.93 31.03 19.34
C ARG A 253 1.54 32.29 18.60
N ALA A 254 1.12 33.34 19.30
CA ALA A 254 0.87 34.65 18.73
C ALA A 254 1.04 35.72 19.78
N GLU A 255 1.36 36.94 19.35
CA GLU A 255 1.48 38.13 20.23
C GLU A 255 0.13 38.48 20.84
N ASP A 256 -0.92 38.56 20.00
CA ASP A 256 -2.28 38.89 20.46
C ASP A 256 -3.01 37.65 21.00
N PRO A 257 -3.59 37.70 22.22
CA PRO A 257 -4.40 36.60 22.74
C PRO A 257 -5.59 36.24 21.89
N GLY A 258 -6.27 37.20 21.25
CA GLY A 258 -7.41 36.97 20.39
C GLY A 258 -7.03 36.22 19.10
N ASP A 259 -5.81 36.43 18.60
CA ASP A 259 -5.29 35.70 17.48
C ASP A 259 -5.00 34.25 17.85
N ARG A 260 -4.56 33.95 19.07
CA ARG A 260 -4.31 32.58 19.53
C ARG A 260 -5.58 31.73 19.56
N GLU A 261 -6.69 32.29 20.06
CA GLU A 261 -7.99 31.59 20.09
C GLU A 261 -8.50 31.34 18.67
N ARG A 262 -8.48 32.36 17.81
CA ARG A 262 -8.92 32.25 16.42
C ARG A 262 -8.08 31.27 15.59
N LEU A 263 -6.76 31.25 15.79
CA LEU A 263 -5.87 30.31 15.14
C LEU A 263 -6.04 28.89 15.69
N ALA A 264 -6.37 28.72 16.97
CA ALA A 264 -6.70 27.41 17.54
C ALA A 264 -7.96 26.83 16.88
N ASP A 265 -9.00 27.62 16.70
CA ASP A 265 -10.21 27.21 15.97
C ASP A 265 -9.88 26.86 14.50
N ALA A 266 -9.04 27.68 13.85
CA ALA A 266 -8.61 27.43 12.49
C ALA A 266 -7.79 26.12 12.34
N VAL A 267 -6.99 25.75 13.35
CA VAL A 267 -6.31 24.46 13.40
C VAL A 267 -7.32 23.30 13.42
N LEU A 268 -8.34 23.38 14.27
CA LEU A 268 -9.38 22.36 14.35
C LEU A 268 -10.17 22.23 13.04
N ASP A 269 -10.49 23.35 12.39
CA ASP A 269 -11.18 23.37 11.10
C ASP A 269 -10.32 22.83 9.95
N ALA A 270 -8.99 22.98 10.03
CA ALA A 270 -8.05 22.51 9.01
C ALA A 270 -7.77 21.02 9.09
N LEU A 271 -8.03 20.36 10.23
CA LEU A 271 -7.73 18.96 10.44
C LEU A 271 -8.87 18.06 9.96
N ARG A 272 -8.50 16.99 9.27
CA ARG A 272 -9.44 15.93 8.89
C ARG A 272 -9.17 14.67 9.69
N CYS A 273 -10.19 14.23 10.43
CA CYS A 273 -10.17 12.99 11.20
C CYS A 273 -10.83 11.86 10.39
N GLY A 274 -10.12 10.75 10.24
CA GLY A 274 -10.59 9.52 9.59
C GLY A 274 -10.64 8.33 10.53
N ARG A 275 -11.39 7.29 10.15
CA ARG A 275 -11.44 6.03 10.91
C ARG A 275 -10.24 5.13 10.64
N GLU A 276 -9.63 5.26 9.48
CA GLU A 276 -8.57 4.41 8.97
C GLU A 276 -7.45 5.25 8.37
N ARG A 277 -6.24 4.72 8.39
CA ARG A 277 -5.08 5.31 7.71
C ARG A 277 -5.21 5.11 6.19
N GLN A 278 -4.66 6.02 5.41
CA GLN A 278 -4.77 6.00 3.94
C GLN A 278 -3.38 5.93 3.30
N LEU A 279 -3.11 4.85 2.56
CA LEU A 279 -1.81 4.61 1.94
C LEU A 279 -1.52 5.60 0.79
N ASP A 280 -2.56 6.10 0.13
CA ASP A 280 -2.50 7.07 -0.96
C ASP A 280 -2.23 8.52 -0.49
N ARG A 281 -2.22 8.77 0.83
CA ARG A 281 -1.99 10.09 1.42
C ARG A 281 -0.84 10.14 2.41
N GLU A 282 -0.43 8.98 2.93
CA GLU A 282 0.52 8.87 4.01
C GLU A 282 1.69 7.93 3.67
N PRO A 283 2.86 8.45 3.25
CA PRO A 283 4.03 7.61 2.94
C PRO A 283 4.49 6.75 4.12
N ARG A 284 4.37 7.29 5.35
CA ARG A 284 4.70 6.58 6.58
C ARG A 284 3.90 5.28 6.75
N TYR A 285 2.67 5.27 6.25
CA TYR A 285 1.85 4.05 6.31
C TYR A 285 2.41 2.96 5.40
N GLY A 286 2.94 3.30 4.22
CA GLY A 286 3.66 2.36 3.36
C GLY A 286 4.91 1.79 4.04
N VAL A 287 5.69 2.64 4.72
CA VAL A 287 6.84 2.20 5.53
C VAL A 287 6.39 1.26 6.64
N HIS A 288 5.32 1.59 7.36
CA HIS A 288 4.77 0.74 8.41
C HIS A 288 4.30 -0.62 7.87
N GLN A 289 3.68 -0.67 6.68
CA GLN A 289 3.28 -1.91 6.03
C GLN A 289 4.50 -2.79 5.73
N LEU A 290 5.54 -2.23 5.11
CA LEU A 290 6.79 -2.94 4.84
C LEU A 290 7.46 -3.40 6.14
N SER A 291 7.49 -2.56 7.18
CA SER A 291 8.03 -2.93 8.49
C SER A 291 7.30 -4.13 9.09
N SER A 292 5.97 -4.12 9.07
CA SER A 292 5.15 -5.21 9.61
C SER A 292 5.34 -6.51 8.82
N MET A 293 5.40 -6.43 7.47
CA MET A 293 5.69 -7.58 6.62
C MET A 293 7.09 -8.14 6.89
N GLY A 294 8.10 -7.26 6.92
CA GLY A 294 9.48 -7.68 7.18
C GLY A 294 9.65 -8.31 8.54
N TRP A 295 9.04 -7.74 9.58
CA TRP A 295 9.02 -8.33 10.92
C TRP A 295 8.34 -9.71 10.94
N ALA A 296 7.13 -9.82 10.39
CA ALA A 296 6.40 -11.09 10.34
C ALA A 296 7.19 -12.16 9.58
N SER A 297 7.75 -11.83 8.41
CA SER A 297 8.55 -12.77 7.61
C SER A 297 9.85 -13.16 8.32
N ALA A 298 10.50 -12.21 8.98
CA ALA A 298 11.72 -12.46 9.73
C ALA A 298 11.47 -13.40 10.93
N THR A 299 10.38 -13.23 11.66
CA THR A 299 10.02 -14.08 12.81
C THR A 299 9.42 -15.42 12.40
N GLN A 300 8.69 -15.50 11.29
CA GLN A 300 8.04 -16.73 10.79
C GLN A 300 8.96 -17.64 9.96
N ARG A 301 10.25 -17.33 9.87
CA ARG A 301 11.26 -18.07 9.10
C ARG A 301 11.00 -18.12 7.60
N ASP A 302 10.53 -17.00 7.03
CA ASP A 302 10.45 -16.77 5.59
C ASP A 302 11.54 -15.76 5.17
N PRO A 303 12.78 -16.24 4.92
CA PRO A 303 13.92 -15.37 4.64
C PRO A 303 13.77 -14.65 3.28
N GLU A 304 13.10 -15.27 2.31
CA GLU A 304 12.93 -14.65 0.99
C GLU A 304 12.03 -13.41 1.08
N ALA A 305 10.89 -13.52 1.73
CA ALA A 305 9.98 -12.40 1.93
C ALA A 305 10.59 -11.31 2.83
N ALA A 306 11.38 -11.70 3.85
CA ALA A 306 12.09 -10.75 4.71
C ALA A 306 13.14 -9.96 3.92
N LEU A 307 13.99 -10.62 3.11
CA LEU A 307 15.00 -9.98 2.26
C LEU A 307 14.39 -9.03 1.25
N VAL A 308 13.33 -9.46 0.54
CA VAL A 308 12.62 -8.62 -0.42
C VAL A 308 12.04 -7.37 0.26
N THR A 309 11.55 -7.50 1.49
CA THR A 309 11.02 -6.36 2.25
C THR A 309 12.14 -5.38 2.67
N VAL A 310 13.30 -5.90 3.10
CA VAL A 310 14.50 -5.08 3.38
C VAL A 310 14.94 -4.33 2.13
N ASP A 311 14.95 -4.99 0.96
CA ASP A 311 15.29 -4.37 -0.31
C ASP A 311 14.27 -3.29 -0.73
N GLY A 312 12.99 -3.51 -0.44
CA GLY A 312 11.94 -2.50 -0.62
C GLY A 312 12.18 -1.25 0.23
N LEU A 313 12.48 -1.40 1.52
CA LEU A 313 12.83 -0.28 2.42
C LEU A 313 14.12 0.42 1.97
N HIS A 314 15.14 -0.32 1.53
CA HIS A 314 16.36 0.24 0.94
C HIS A 314 16.05 1.06 -0.31
N THR A 315 15.17 0.59 -1.19
CA THR A 315 14.75 1.31 -2.38
C THR A 315 14.10 2.65 -2.02
N LEU A 316 13.24 2.69 -1.00
CA LEU A 316 12.66 3.94 -0.50
C LEU A 316 13.74 4.91 -0.02
N LEU A 317 14.69 4.46 0.80
CA LEU A 317 15.80 5.29 1.28
C LEU A 317 16.65 5.80 0.14
N ALA A 318 17.05 4.93 -0.79
CA ALA A 318 17.87 5.32 -1.94
C ALA A 318 17.18 6.38 -2.79
N TYR A 319 15.88 6.20 -3.07
CA TYR A 319 15.10 7.13 -3.87
C TYR A 319 14.95 8.51 -3.19
N TRP A 320 14.70 8.54 -1.87
CA TRP A 320 14.48 9.77 -1.13
C TRP A 320 15.77 10.52 -0.84
N THR A 321 16.88 9.81 -0.62
CA THR A 321 18.20 10.44 -0.41
C THR A 321 18.81 10.96 -1.71
N GLN A 322 18.55 10.32 -2.86
CA GLN A 322 19.01 10.84 -4.16
C GLN A 322 18.26 12.11 -4.60
N LYS A 323 16.98 12.20 -4.32
CA LYS A 323 16.13 13.36 -4.66
C LYS A 323 16.14 14.47 -3.60
N ARG A 324 16.91 14.31 -2.55
CA ARG A 324 17.09 15.39 -1.59
C ARG A 324 17.84 16.49 -2.30
N THR A 325 17.12 17.49 -2.82
CA THR A 325 17.71 18.78 -3.16
C THR A 325 18.43 19.24 -1.89
N PRO A 326 19.71 19.68 -1.97
CA PRO A 326 20.35 20.27 -0.79
C PRO A 326 19.33 21.22 -0.18
N ALA A 327 19.15 21.13 1.13
CA ALA A 327 18.33 22.09 1.83
C ALA A 327 18.77 23.45 1.30
N ALA A 328 17.85 24.16 0.65
CA ALA A 328 18.15 25.46 0.11
C ALA A 328 18.68 26.26 1.30
N ASP A 329 19.97 26.54 1.23
CA ASP A 329 20.62 27.38 2.20
C ASP A 329 19.81 28.67 2.29
N SER A 330 19.21 28.86 3.44
CA SER A 330 19.01 30.11 4.17
C SER A 330 18.11 31.23 3.65
N ASP A 331 17.65 31.36 2.43
CA ASP A 331 16.87 32.57 2.04
C ASP A 331 15.39 32.31 1.69
N ASP A 332 14.97 31.06 1.57
CA ASP A 332 13.63 30.66 1.11
C ASP A 332 12.59 30.54 2.27
N ASN A 333 12.97 30.91 3.48
CA ASN A 333 12.09 30.80 4.66
C ASN A 333 11.01 31.91 4.71
N ALA A 334 11.16 32.96 3.89
CA ALA A 334 10.21 34.07 3.85
C ALA A 334 8.88 33.71 3.16
N ASP A 335 8.91 32.78 2.21
CA ASP A 335 7.72 32.33 1.45
C ASP A 335 7.00 31.14 2.11
N ARG A 336 7.57 30.53 3.15
CA ARG A 336 6.94 29.41 3.88
C ARG A 336 5.94 29.93 4.87
N LEU A 337 4.80 29.21 4.95
CA LEU A 337 3.82 29.49 5.99
C LEU A 337 4.47 29.32 7.38
N PRO A 338 4.12 30.16 8.37
CA PRO A 338 4.57 29.99 9.75
C PRO A 338 3.83 28.83 10.44
N VAL A 339 3.92 27.66 9.80
CA VAL A 339 3.40 26.38 10.26
C VAL A 339 4.57 25.42 10.37
N VAL A 340 4.81 24.90 11.56
CA VAL A 340 5.91 23.98 11.85
C VAL A 340 5.40 22.55 11.82
N TYR A 341 6.04 21.72 10.97
CA TYR A 341 5.75 20.30 10.85
C TYR A 341 7.03 19.49 10.63
N ARG A 342 7.36 18.61 11.56
CA ARG A 342 8.53 17.73 11.47
C ARG A 342 8.26 16.52 10.61
N ASP A 343 9.06 16.35 9.57
CA ASP A 343 9.07 15.13 8.76
C ASP A 343 9.95 14.06 9.42
N THR A 344 9.36 12.90 9.69
CA THR A 344 10.05 11.76 10.29
C THR A 344 10.05 10.51 9.40
N THR A 345 9.80 10.69 8.11
CA THR A 345 9.65 9.56 7.19
C THR A 345 10.94 8.76 7.05
N ILE A 346 12.11 9.41 6.89
CA ILE A 346 13.43 8.73 6.84
C ILE A 346 13.75 8.02 8.16
N PRO A 347 13.68 8.69 9.33
CA PRO A 347 13.81 8.04 10.63
C PRO A 347 12.98 6.77 10.82
N GLU A 348 11.76 6.75 10.30
CA GLU A 348 10.89 5.59 10.41
C GLU A 348 11.33 4.41 9.54
N VAL A 349 11.88 4.67 8.35
CA VAL A 349 12.47 3.60 7.54
C VAL A 349 13.70 3.00 8.24
N LEU A 350 14.54 3.83 8.83
CA LEU A 350 15.71 3.37 9.60
C LEU A 350 15.27 2.52 10.81
N SER A 351 14.23 2.95 11.52
CA SER A 351 13.64 2.18 12.62
C SER A 351 13.03 0.86 12.14
N ALA A 352 12.35 0.86 11.00
CA ALA A 352 11.77 -0.34 10.40
C ALA A 352 12.86 -1.38 10.06
N LEU A 353 13.98 -0.95 9.48
CA LEU A 353 15.12 -1.81 9.19
C LEU A 353 15.71 -2.42 10.47
N ALA A 354 15.94 -1.60 11.50
CA ALA A 354 16.45 -2.08 12.78
C ALA A 354 15.50 -3.10 13.44
N ASN A 355 14.21 -2.87 13.40
CA ASN A 355 13.21 -3.80 13.91
C ASN A 355 13.23 -5.15 13.17
N ILE A 356 13.39 -5.13 11.83
CA ILE A 356 13.51 -6.36 11.04
C ILE A 356 14.78 -7.13 11.44
N ALA A 357 15.92 -6.44 11.68
CA ALA A 357 17.13 -7.09 12.17
C ALA A 357 16.91 -7.77 13.54
N VAL A 358 16.18 -7.11 14.43
CA VAL A 358 15.79 -7.70 15.74
C VAL A 358 14.90 -8.92 15.53
N GLY A 359 13.87 -8.85 14.67
CA GLY A 359 12.99 -9.99 14.37
C GLY A 359 13.71 -11.16 13.71
N ALA A 360 14.74 -10.90 12.92
CA ALA A 360 15.54 -11.92 12.24
C ALA A 360 16.21 -12.92 13.20
N ILE A 361 16.45 -12.51 14.46
CA ILE A 361 17.03 -13.38 15.47
C ILE A 361 16.04 -14.45 15.92
N GLU A 362 14.80 -14.06 16.17
CA GLU A 362 13.76 -14.99 16.58
C GLU A 362 13.53 -16.05 15.51
N GLY A 363 13.63 -15.67 14.23
CA GLY A 363 13.57 -16.57 13.09
C GLY A 363 14.87 -17.33 12.77
N GLY A 364 16.01 -16.99 13.41
CA GLY A 364 17.32 -17.54 13.07
C GLY A 364 17.85 -17.13 11.70
N GLN A 365 17.41 -15.98 11.19
CA GLN A 365 17.68 -15.49 9.82
C GLN A 365 18.92 -14.59 9.79
N HIS A 366 20.12 -15.17 9.89
CA HIS A 366 21.39 -14.40 9.82
C HIS A 366 21.57 -13.62 8.51
N GLN A 367 21.07 -14.14 7.38
CA GLN A 367 21.12 -13.46 6.08
C GLN A 367 20.31 -12.16 6.08
N THR A 368 19.11 -12.19 6.66
CA THR A 368 18.27 -10.99 6.79
C THR A 368 18.95 -9.95 7.68
N CYS A 369 19.55 -10.38 8.80
CA CYS A 369 20.32 -9.49 9.67
C CYS A 369 21.51 -8.87 8.91
N ALA A 370 22.32 -9.68 8.23
CA ALA A 370 23.46 -9.21 7.42
C ALA A 370 23.02 -8.23 6.33
N ARG A 371 21.88 -8.49 5.66
CA ARG A 371 21.33 -7.60 4.64
C ARG A 371 20.95 -6.24 5.21
N VAL A 372 20.31 -6.21 6.39
CA VAL A 372 19.96 -4.95 7.07
C VAL A 372 21.22 -4.16 7.41
N LEU A 373 22.25 -4.78 7.99
CA LEU A 373 23.52 -4.12 8.32
C LEU A 373 24.20 -3.54 7.07
N HIS A 374 24.20 -4.29 5.97
CA HIS A 374 24.70 -3.82 4.68
C HIS A 374 23.90 -2.63 4.15
N VAL A 375 22.56 -2.63 4.28
CA VAL A 375 21.72 -1.47 3.89
C VAL A 375 22.07 -0.23 4.71
N PHE A 376 22.31 -0.36 6.01
CA PHE A 376 22.81 0.76 6.83
C PHE A 376 24.14 1.28 6.31
N ALA A 377 25.11 0.39 6.03
CA ALA A 377 26.41 0.79 5.49
C ALA A 377 26.29 1.56 4.16
N MET A 378 25.42 1.12 3.25
CA MET A 378 25.18 1.80 1.97
C MET A 378 24.46 3.15 2.11
N THR A 379 23.64 3.29 3.15
CA THR A 379 22.72 4.43 3.27
C THR A 379 23.33 5.57 4.10
N ILE A 380 24.04 5.28 5.18
CA ILE A 380 24.66 6.29 6.07
C ILE A 380 25.42 7.39 5.30
N PRO A 381 26.24 7.09 4.28
CA PRO A 381 26.96 8.11 3.52
C PRO A 381 26.08 9.13 2.80
N ARG A 382 24.80 8.80 2.58
CA ARG A 382 23.84 9.61 1.80
C ARG A 382 22.87 10.38 2.68
N LEU A 383 22.88 10.12 3.98
CA LEU A 383 22.00 10.75 4.96
C LEU A 383 22.51 12.13 5.39
N SER A 384 21.61 12.96 5.89
CA SER A 384 21.98 14.20 6.59
C SER A 384 22.71 13.87 7.92
N PRO A 385 23.48 14.81 8.48
CA PRO A 385 24.14 14.58 9.78
C PRO A 385 23.18 14.22 10.92
N GLU A 386 21.95 14.72 10.88
CA GLU A 386 20.90 14.36 11.84
C GLU A 386 20.41 12.93 11.63
N ASP A 387 20.09 12.57 10.38
CA ASP A 387 19.64 11.21 10.04
C ASP A 387 20.76 10.18 10.25
N GLN A 388 22.07 10.56 10.05
CA GLN A 388 23.23 9.70 10.36
C GLN A 388 23.30 9.37 11.85
N ARG A 389 23.10 10.38 12.71
CA ARG A 389 23.04 10.16 14.18
C ARG A 389 21.89 9.23 14.54
N MET A 390 20.73 9.40 13.89
CA MET A 390 19.58 8.53 14.11
C MET A 390 19.85 7.10 13.62
N ALA A 391 20.42 6.93 12.41
CA ALA A 391 20.80 5.61 11.88
C ALA A 391 21.78 4.90 12.81
N SER A 392 22.79 5.62 13.31
CA SER A 392 23.77 5.09 14.24
C SER A 392 23.13 4.65 15.57
N ALA A 393 22.16 5.42 16.08
CA ALA A 393 21.41 5.05 17.27
C ALA A 393 20.55 3.78 17.04
N GLN A 394 19.92 3.63 15.88
CA GLN A 394 19.16 2.44 15.51
C GLN A 394 20.06 1.20 15.38
N VAL A 395 21.22 1.35 14.75
CA VAL A 395 22.24 0.28 14.70
C VAL A 395 22.62 -0.15 16.12
N ARG A 396 23.00 0.81 16.99
CA ARG A 396 23.35 0.50 18.40
C ARG A 396 22.25 -0.27 19.10
N HIS A 397 20.99 0.08 18.90
CA HIS A 397 19.85 -0.59 19.52
C HIS A 397 19.72 -2.05 19.04
N ALA A 398 20.06 -2.32 17.78
CA ALA A 398 20.00 -3.68 17.22
C ALA A 398 21.23 -4.54 17.57
N LEU A 399 22.38 -3.95 17.95
CA LEU A 399 23.63 -4.68 18.19
C LEU A 399 23.55 -5.83 19.20
N PRO A 400 22.88 -5.71 20.37
CA PRO A 400 22.79 -6.82 21.33
C PRO A 400 22.16 -8.06 20.76
N THR A 401 21.41 -7.89 19.69
CA THR A 401 20.70 -8.97 19.04
C THR A 401 21.58 -9.68 18.02
N VAL A 402 22.51 -8.99 17.38
CA VAL A 402 23.44 -9.55 16.38
C VAL A 402 24.33 -10.63 16.99
N THR A 403 24.71 -10.50 18.27
CA THR A 403 25.55 -11.48 18.99
C THR A 403 24.94 -12.88 19.12
N ARG A 404 23.63 -13.01 18.88
CA ARG A 404 22.90 -14.28 18.98
C ARG A 404 22.86 -15.07 17.67
N HIS A 405 23.31 -14.47 16.57
CA HIS A 405 23.36 -15.16 15.28
C HIS A 405 24.60 -16.06 15.16
N PRO A 406 24.53 -17.16 14.39
CA PRO A 406 25.71 -17.90 14.01
C PRO A 406 26.63 -17.03 13.18
N PHE A 407 27.92 -17.12 13.40
CA PHE A 407 28.92 -16.42 12.62
C PHE A 407 28.97 -16.98 11.20
N THR A 408 28.70 -16.14 10.20
CA THR A 408 28.74 -16.49 8.79
C THR A 408 29.58 -15.48 8.03
N MET A 409 30.11 -15.86 6.87
CA MET A 409 30.90 -14.94 6.02
C MET A 409 30.11 -13.70 5.58
N GLU A 410 28.80 -13.84 5.42
CA GLU A 410 27.91 -12.73 5.04
C GLU A 410 27.77 -11.74 6.20
N LEU A 411 27.58 -12.24 7.41
CA LEU A 411 27.48 -11.41 8.61
C LEU A 411 28.81 -10.72 8.92
N ASP A 412 29.94 -11.44 8.84
CA ASP A 412 31.28 -10.90 9.01
C ASP A 412 31.55 -9.73 8.06
N ARG A 413 31.28 -9.92 6.77
CA ARG A 413 31.44 -8.86 5.77
C ARG A 413 30.56 -7.64 6.06
N ALA A 414 29.30 -7.85 6.44
CA ALA A 414 28.37 -6.77 6.74
C ALA A 414 28.78 -5.98 7.99
N LEU A 415 29.29 -6.66 9.04
CA LEU A 415 29.80 -6.02 10.25
C LEU A 415 31.05 -5.18 9.95
N THR A 416 32.05 -5.77 9.26
CA THR A 416 33.29 -5.07 8.88
C THR A 416 32.97 -3.83 8.00
N GLU A 417 32.08 -3.96 7.02
CA GLU A 417 31.70 -2.85 6.13
C GLU A 417 31.01 -1.72 6.91
N LEU A 418 30.05 -2.07 7.78
CA LEU A 418 29.32 -1.10 8.59
C LEU A 418 30.21 -0.41 9.61
N SER A 419 31.13 -1.14 10.30
CA SER A 419 32.10 -0.57 11.23
C SER A 419 32.97 0.47 10.54
N ARG A 420 33.51 0.15 9.35
CA ARG A 420 34.30 1.09 8.55
C ARG A 420 33.51 2.35 8.21
N VAL A 421 32.30 2.21 7.69
CA VAL A 421 31.46 3.36 7.31
C VAL A 421 31.14 4.23 8.53
N LEU A 422 30.78 3.64 9.66
CA LEU A 422 30.50 4.40 10.88
C LEU A 422 31.74 5.17 11.37
N SER A 423 32.93 4.58 11.29
CA SER A 423 34.18 5.23 11.62
C SER A 423 34.48 6.41 10.68
N ASP A 424 34.29 6.21 9.36
CA ASP A 424 34.50 7.24 8.33
C ASP A 424 33.60 8.47 8.54
N TYR A 425 32.41 8.28 9.15
CA TYR A 425 31.44 9.34 9.43
C TYR A 425 31.42 9.80 10.89
N GLY A 426 32.46 9.43 11.68
CA GLY A 426 32.67 9.95 13.04
C GLY A 426 31.93 9.27 14.16
N HIS A 427 31.27 8.13 13.89
CA HIS A 427 30.56 7.31 14.89
C HIS A 427 31.44 6.20 15.47
N ASN A 428 32.66 6.58 15.94
CA ASN A 428 33.72 5.68 16.37
C ASN A 428 33.34 4.79 17.55
N ASP A 429 32.46 5.25 18.44
CA ASP A 429 31.97 4.50 19.59
C ASP A 429 31.16 3.26 19.18
N ILE A 430 30.32 3.39 18.16
CA ILE A 430 29.51 2.29 17.64
C ILE A 430 30.35 1.37 16.75
N ALA A 431 31.27 1.92 15.97
CA ALA A 431 32.22 1.15 15.19
C ALA A 431 33.05 0.21 16.10
N ALA A 432 33.61 0.73 17.20
CA ALA A 432 34.35 -0.07 18.17
C ALA A 432 33.48 -1.13 18.88
N GLU A 433 32.19 -0.90 19.03
CA GLU A 433 31.26 -1.89 19.55
C GLU A 433 30.99 -3.02 18.55
N LEU A 434 30.84 -2.68 17.25
CA LEU A 434 30.72 -3.65 16.16
C LEU A 434 31.96 -4.55 16.05
N ASP A 435 33.16 -3.97 16.12
CA ASP A 435 34.42 -4.71 16.06
C ASP A 435 34.51 -5.73 17.22
N ARG A 436 34.13 -5.33 18.44
CA ARG A 436 34.08 -6.24 19.59
C ARG A 436 33.08 -7.39 19.40
N ILE A 437 31.92 -7.10 18.79
CA ILE A 437 30.92 -8.11 18.49
C ILE A 437 31.44 -9.08 17.43
N GLU A 438 32.07 -8.58 16.38
CA GLU A 438 32.68 -9.38 15.31
C GLU A 438 33.76 -10.31 15.88
N GLU A 439 34.66 -9.82 16.75
CA GLU A 439 35.66 -10.62 17.41
C GLU A 439 35.03 -11.69 18.31
N GLY A 440 34.01 -11.32 19.09
CA GLY A 440 33.28 -12.25 19.95
C GLY A 440 32.63 -13.40 19.18
N LEU A 441 32.02 -13.10 18.02
CA LEU A 441 31.42 -14.10 17.14
C LEU A 441 32.48 -15.02 16.50
N LYS A 442 33.65 -14.51 16.13
CA LYS A 442 34.78 -15.31 15.62
C LYS A 442 35.30 -16.32 16.65
N HIS A 443 35.29 -15.95 17.92
CA HIS A 443 35.72 -16.85 19.01
C HIS A 443 34.69 -17.96 19.33
N GLN A 444 33.45 -17.86 18.90
CA GLN A 444 32.41 -18.89 19.07
C GLN A 444 32.52 -20.02 18.01
N LEU A 445 33.39 -19.91 17.02
CA LEU A 445 33.63 -20.99 16.06
C LEU A 445 34.35 -22.16 16.79
N PRO A 446 33.79 -23.37 16.83
CA PRO A 446 34.47 -24.52 17.42
C PRO A 446 35.68 -24.91 16.55
N GLY A 447 36.87 -24.67 17.06
CA GLY A 447 38.09 -25.28 16.59
C GLY A 447 38.82 -24.56 15.41
N ARG A 448 39.61 -23.57 15.72
CA ARG A 448 40.96 -23.39 15.14
C ARG A 448 42.02 -23.52 16.20
#